data_4d1e871c9ba5db9d1bf5e1fe2271e481
#
_entry.id   4d1e871c9ba5db9d1bf5e1fe2271e481
#
_cell.length_a   1.000
_cell.length_b   1.000
_cell.length_c   1.000
_cell.angle_alpha   90.00
_cell.angle_beta   90.00
_cell.angle_gamma   90.00
#
_symmetry.space_group_name_H-M   'P 1'
#
loop_
_entity.id
_entity.type
_entity.pdbx_description
1 polymer ?
#
loop_
_entity_poly.entity_id
_entity_poly.type
_entity_poly.pdbx_seq_one_letter_code
_entity_poly.pdbx_strand_id
1 'polypeptide(L)'
;LTSLKGGFFACNSTSFSLTRLLTDQLDACVDFAARYMKDIPDLVRDQFINAGRGTILGIAPYDMAAALLLAEEAGCVVTDAYGNNFEDVLLLDSSENNHQSLIAASNPELHAKFLNILDARIKQYVAAMHRAKG
;
A
#
# COMPACT_ATOMS: atom_id res chain seq x y z
N LEU A 1 4.29 -0.94 -12.39
CA LEU A 1 2.84 -1.21 -12.59
C LEU A 1 2.50 -1.31 -14.08
N THR A 2 3.12 -0.49 -14.97
CA THR A 2 2.89 -0.54 -16.42
C THR A 2 3.20 -1.89 -17.07
N SER A 3 3.91 -2.78 -16.37
CA SER A 3 4.19 -4.15 -16.85
C SER A 3 3.05 -5.14 -16.55
N LEU A 4 2.00 -4.73 -15.85
CA LEU A 4 0.82 -5.55 -15.57
C LEU A 4 -0.11 -5.56 -16.77
N LYS A 5 -0.55 -6.74 -17.21
CA LYS A 5 -1.37 -6.90 -18.41
C LYS A 5 -2.81 -6.39 -18.26
N GLY A 6 -3.31 -6.27 -17.03
CA GLY A 6 -4.71 -5.98 -16.74
C GLY A 6 -5.09 -4.51 -16.63
N GLY A 7 -4.13 -3.61 -16.68
CA GLY A 7 -4.38 -2.19 -16.46
C GLY A 7 -4.29 -1.76 -14.99
N PHE A 8 -4.52 -0.46 -14.75
CA PHE A 8 -4.42 0.17 -13.44
C PHE A 8 -5.56 1.17 -13.25
N PHE A 9 -6.21 1.12 -12.08
CA PHE A 9 -7.31 2.01 -11.72
C PHE A 9 -7.02 2.65 -10.36
N ALA A 10 -7.36 3.93 -10.20
CA ALA A 10 -7.33 4.65 -8.94
C ALA A 10 -8.76 4.99 -8.53
N CYS A 11 -9.26 4.38 -7.45
CA CYS A 11 -10.66 4.49 -7.02
C CYS A 11 -10.87 5.47 -5.86
N ASN A 12 -9.80 6.05 -5.30
CA ASN A 12 -9.82 6.99 -4.16
C ASN A 12 -10.61 6.48 -2.92
N SER A 13 -10.80 5.17 -2.80
CA SER A 13 -11.43 4.51 -1.66
C SER A 13 -10.82 3.12 -1.49
N THR A 14 -10.13 2.93 -0.38
CA THR A 14 -9.49 1.66 -0.05
C THR A 14 -10.51 0.55 0.15
N SER A 15 -11.56 0.81 0.92
CA SER A 15 -12.65 -0.15 1.13
C SER A 15 -13.35 -0.54 -0.17
N PHE A 16 -13.64 0.43 -1.04
CA PHE A 16 -14.21 0.13 -2.35
C PHE A 16 -13.28 -0.76 -3.17
N SER A 17 -11.99 -0.43 -3.25
CA SER A 17 -11.00 -1.20 -4.01
C SER A 17 -10.84 -2.62 -3.48
N LEU A 18 -10.81 -2.81 -2.15
CA LEU A 18 -10.75 -4.13 -1.52
C LEU A 18 -11.99 -4.97 -1.87
N THR A 19 -13.20 -4.38 -1.84
CA THR A 19 -14.40 -5.12 -2.19
C THR A 19 -14.47 -5.54 -3.67
N ARG A 20 -13.70 -4.91 -4.56
CA ARG A 20 -13.60 -5.33 -5.98
C ARG A 20 -12.80 -6.63 -6.17
N LEU A 21 -11.96 -7.00 -5.20
CA LEU A 21 -11.35 -8.35 -5.16
C LEU A 21 -12.41 -9.43 -4.97
N LEU A 22 -13.43 -9.16 -4.13
CA LEU A 22 -14.51 -10.11 -3.83
C LEU A 22 -15.42 -10.41 -5.02
N THR A 23 -15.43 -9.50 -5.99
CA THR A 23 -16.29 -9.58 -7.18
C THR A 23 -15.53 -9.87 -8.47
N ASP A 24 -14.27 -10.31 -8.34
CA ASP A 24 -13.36 -10.62 -9.46
C ASP A 24 -13.18 -9.46 -10.48
N GLN A 25 -13.43 -8.22 -10.03
CA GLN A 25 -13.25 -7.04 -10.87
C GLN A 25 -11.81 -6.50 -10.82
N LEU A 26 -11.08 -6.82 -9.76
CA LEU A 26 -9.64 -6.52 -9.59
C LEU A 26 -8.93 -7.79 -9.11
N ASP A 27 -7.72 -8.00 -9.59
CA ASP A 27 -6.82 -9.06 -9.13
C ASP A 27 -6.02 -8.66 -7.89
N ALA A 28 -5.78 -7.36 -7.71
CA ALA A 28 -5.06 -6.81 -6.56
C ALA A 28 -5.46 -5.36 -6.26
N CYS A 29 -5.29 -4.97 -5.00
CA CYS A 29 -5.38 -3.61 -4.51
C CYS A 29 -4.11 -3.28 -3.73
N VAL A 30 -3.45 -2.17 -4.04
CA VAL A 30 -2.19 -1.78 -3.40
C VAL A 30 -2.16 -0.31 -3.02
N ASP A 31 -1.60 -0.02 -1.85
CA ASP A 31 -1.20 1.32 -1.43
C ASP A 31 0.16 1.26 -0.74
N PHE A 32 1.14 1.96 -1.28
CA PHE A 32 2.52 1.96 -0.80
C PHE A 32 2.91 3.24 -0.07
N ALA A 33 1.98 4.19 0.10
CA ALA A 33 2.29 5.54 0.58
C ALA A 33 2.98 5.52 1.95
N ALA A 34 2.43 4.84 2.94
CA ALA A 34 3.01 4.79 4.28
C ALA A 34 4.40 4.14 4.29
N ARG A 35 4.64 3.11 3.47
CA ARG A 35 5.96 2.51 3.31
C ARG A 35 6.97 3.46 2.68
N TYR A 36 6.60 4.18 1.63
CA TYR A 36 7.49 5.18 1.02
C TYR A 36 7.83 6.30 2.00
N MET A 37 6.85 6.77 2.77
CA MET A 37 7.08 7.78 3.80
C MET A 37 8.05 7.32 4.88
N LYS A 38 8.08 6.03 5.20
CA LYS A 38 8.97 5.43 6.19
C LYS A 38 10.38 5.16 5.63
N ASP A 39 10.48 4.59 4.43
CA ASP A 39 11.73 4.08 3.89
C ASP A 39 12.51 5.13 3.08
N ILE A 40 11.83 6.07 2.43
CA ILE A 40 12.43 7.08 1.54
C ILE A 40 11.77 8.48 1.71
N PRO A 41 11.60 8.97 2.97
CA PRO A 41 10.92 10.24 3.22
C PRO A 41 11.54 11.43 2.47
N ASP A 42 12.87 11.51 2.40
CA ASP A 42 13.59 12.58 1.71
C ASP A 42 13.21 12.70 0.22
N LEU A 43 12.73 11.63 -0.39
CA LEU A 43 12.34 11.60 -1.80
C LEU A 43 10.86 11.97 -2.03
N VAL A 44 9.99 11.62 -1.07
CA VAL A 44 8.53 11.62 -1.33
C VAL A 44 7.75 12.60 -0.47
N ARG A 45 8.26 13.00 0.72
CA ARG A 45 7.50 13.76 1.71
C ARG A 45 6.91 15.07 1.15
N ASP A 46 7.71 15.87 0.46
CA ASP A 46 7.24 17.14 -0.11
C ASP A 46 6.17 16.91 -1.17
N GLN A 47 6.29 15.83 -1.95
CA GLN A 47 5.28 15.48 -2.95
C GLN A 47 3.96 15.08 -2.29
N PHE A 48 4.00 14.30 -1.20
CA PHE A 48 2.80 13.93 -0.44
C PHE A 48 2.13 15.14 0.24
N ILE A 49 2.92 16.03 0.85
CA ILE A 49 2.42 17.27 1.44
C ILE A 49 1.74 18.16 0.37
N ASN A 50 2.36 18.31 -0.78
CA ASN A 50 1.80 19.10 -1.88
C ASN A 50 0.49 18.48 -2.42
N ALA A 51 0.46 17.17 -2.63
CA ALA A 51 -0.73 16.45 -3.07
C ALA A 51 -1.88 16.54 -2.05
N GLY A 52 -1.56 16.47 -0.77
CA GLY A 52 -2.51 16.58 0.34
C GLY A 52 -2.81 18.01 0.79
N ARG A 53 -2.36 19.03 0.05
CA ARG A 53 -2.59 20.46 0.35
C ARG A 53 -2.12 20.86 1.76
N GLY A 54 -0.95 20.41 2.13
CA GLY A 54 -0.32 20.71 3.43
C GLY A 54 -0.43 19.60 4.47
N THR A 55 -1.14 18.52 4.17
CA THR A 55 -1.25 17.33 5.04
C THR A 55 -0.83 16.07 4.30
N ILE A 56 -0.33 15.08 5.02
CA ILE A 56 -0.04 13.77 4.45
C ILE A 56 -1.30 12.92 4.56
N LEU A 57 -1.88 12.63 3.40
CA LEU A 57 -3.02 11.71 3.30
C LEU A 57 -2.51 10.27 3.29
N GLY A 58 -3.14 9.41 4.09
CA GLY A 58 -2.80 8.00 4.18
C GLY A 58 -4.02 7.18 4.57
N ILE A 59 -3.89 5.86 4.55
CA ILE A 59 -4.95 4.95 4.97
C ILE A 59 -4.98 4.90 6.49
N ALA A 60 -6.07 5.38 7.11
CA ALA A 60 -6.33 5.09 8.50
C ALA A 60 -6.89 3.66 8.66
N PRO A 61 -6.55 2.92 9.72
CA PRO A 61 -6.98 1.53 9.88
C PRO A 61 -8.48 1.31 9.80
N TYR A 62 -9.29 2.20 10.36
CA TYR A 62 -10.76 2.10 10.33
C TYR A 62 -11.33 2.22 8.91
N ASP A 63 -10.62 2.86 7.97
CA ASP A 63 -11.08 3.00 6.57
C ASP A 63 -11.04 1.68 5.79
N MET A 64 -10.26 0.71 6.27
CA MET A 64 -10.08 -0.56 5.56
C MET A 64 -10.49 -1.80 6.38
N ALA A 65 -10.62 -1.69 7.70
CA ALA A 65 -10.73 -2.85 8.59
C ALA A 65 -11.85 -3.84 8.20
N ALA A 66 -13.05 -3.35 7.93
CA ALA A 66 -14.17 -4.21 7.55
C ALA A 66 -13.97 -4.88 6.18
N ALA A 67 -13.48 -4.13 5.19
CA ALA A 67 -13.24 -4.66 3.85
C ALA A 67 -12.03 -5.61 3.82
N LEU A 68 -11.04 -5.38 4.69
CA LEU A 68 -9.88 -6.25 4.87
C LEU A 68 -10.31 -7.61 5.41
N LEU A 69 -11.13 -7.64 6.47
CA LEU A 69 -11.68 -8.87 7.02
C LEU A 69 -12.46 -9.67 5.95
N LEU A 70 -13.31 -8.98 5.18
CA LEU A 70 -14.05 -9.63 4.09
C LEU A 70 -13.14 -10.21 3.01
N ALA A 71 -12.06 -9.51 2.66
CA ALA A 71 -11.09 -9.99 1.68
C ALA A 71 -10.33 -11.24 2.18
N GLU A 72 -9.92 -11.27 3.46
CA GLU A 72 -9.29 -12.43 4.10
C GLU A 72 -10.24 -13.63 4.14
N GLU A 73 -11.50 -13.44 4.57
CA GLU A 73 -12.53 -14.49 4.58
C GLU A 73 -12.83 -15.05 3.17
N ALA A 74 -12.69 -14.22 2.14
CA ALA A 74 -12.81 -14.64 0.75
C ALA A 74 -11.56 -15.36 0.20
N GLY A 75 -10.51 -15.52 1.00
CA GLY A 75 -9.28 -16.22 0.62
C GLY A 75 -8.25 -15.35 -0.09
N CYS A 76 -8.41 -14.02 -0.10
CA CYS A 76 -7.38 -13.12 -0.57
C CYS A 76 -6.19 -13.08 0.40
N VAL A 77 -5.00 -12.83 -0.11
CA VAL A 77 -3.82 -12.57 0.72
C VAL A 77 -3.72 -11.08 0.96
N VAL A 78 -3.75 -10.67 2.23
CA VAL A 78 -3.74 -9.25 2.63
C VAL A 78 -2.66 -9.00 3.66
N THR A 79 -1.77 -8.04 3.39
CA THR A 79 -0.70 -7.61 4.31
C THR A 79 -0.46 -6.11 4.16
N ASP A 80 0.34 -5.56 5.08
CA ASP A 80 1.00 -4.29 4.81
C ASP A 80 2.04 -4.43 3.68
N ALA A 81 2.65 -3.33 3.27
CA ALA A 81 3.65 -3.35 2.21
C ALA A 81 5.03 -3.92 2.64
N TYR A 82 5.17 -4.37 3.88
CA TYR A 82 6.31 -5.15 4.38
C TYR A 82 6.02 -6.65 4.46
N GLY A 83 4.78 -7.06 4.24
CA GLY A 83 4.34 -8.45 4.35
C GLY A 83 3.85 -8.84 5.74
N ASN A 84 3.61 -7.88 6.65
CA ASN A 84 3.06 -8.14 7.98
C ASN A 84 1.52 -8.12 7.95
N ASN A 85 0.90 -8.86 8.87
CA ASN A 85 -0.55 -8.77 9.11
C ASN A 85 -0.91 -7.46 9.86
N PHE A 86 -2.20 -7.23 10.09
CA PHE A 86 -2.73 -6.04 10.75
C PHE A 86 -3.23 -6.28 12.19
N GLU A 87 -2.86 -7.41 12.82
CA GLU A 87 -3.39 -7.83 14.12
C GLU A 87 -3.11 -6.82 15.24
N ASP A 88 -1.93 -6.19 15.23
CA ASP A 88 -1.48 -5.27 16.28
C ASP A 88 -1.74 -3.79 15.93
N VAL A 89 -2.48 -3.49 14.86
CA VAL A 89 -2.72 -2.12 14.40
C VAL A 89 -3.81 -1.45 15.23
N LEU A 90 -3.56 -0.23 15.72
CA LEU A 90 -4.52 0.55 16.50
C LEU A 90 -5.65 1.06 15.61
N LEU A 91 -6.83 0.46 15.73
CA LEU A 91 -7.96 0.71 14.82
C LEU A 91 -8.40 2.17 14.76
N LEU A 92 -8.48 2.86 15.90
CA LEU A 92 -9.03 4.22 15.99
C LEU A 92 -7.97 5.33 15.97
N ASP A 93 -6.68 4.98 15.87
CA ASP A 93 -5.62 5.98 15.72
C ASP A 93 -5.48 6.36 14.25
N SER A 94 -5.88 7.60 13.92
CA SER A 94 -5.77 8.20 12.59
C SER A 94 -4.55 9.10 12.39
N SER A 95 -3.61 9.07 13.35
CA SER A 95 -2.38 9.87 13.22
C SER A 95 -1.51 9.41 12.05
N GLU A 96 -0.69 10.33 11.51
CA GLU A 96 0.25 10.02 10.42
C GLU A 96 1.15 8.80 10.75
N ASN A 97 1.51 8.64 12.04
CA ASN A 97 2.36 7.53 12.48
C ASN A 97 1.67 6.16 12.40
N ASN A 98 0.35 6.13 12.34
CA ASN A 98 -0.46 4.92 12.23
C ASN A 98 -1.09 4.76 10.83
N HIS A 99 -0.71 5.57 9.85
CA HIS A 99 -1.10 5.35 8.47
C HIS A 99 -0.54 4.02 7.97
N GLN A 100 -1.39 3.27 7.27
CA GLN A 100 -1.08 1.94 6.78
C GLN A 100 -0.69 1.95 5.30
N SER A 101 0.13 1.00 4.94
CA SER A 101 0.31 0.56 3.55
C SER A 101 -0.47 -0.74 3.35
N LEU A 102 -0.75 -1.10 2.11
CA LEU A 102 -1.60 -2.25 1.79
C LEU A 102 -1.11 -2.97 0.55
N ILE A 103 -1.05 -4.29 0.63
CA ILE A 103 -1.02 -5.20 -0.53
C ILE A 103 -2.09 -6.25 -0.29
N ALA A 104 -3.12 -6.23 -1.12
CA ALA A 104 -4.16 -7.26 -1.15
C ALA A 104 -4.21 -7.87 -2.55
N ALA A 105 -4.22 -9.19 -2.65
CA ALA A 105 -4.24 -9.89 -3.93
C ALA A 105 -5.11 -11.15 -3.86
N SER A 106 -5.69 -11.53 -4.99
CA SER A 106 -6.54 -12.71 -5.14
C SER A 106 -5.80 -14.03 -4.93
N ASN A 107 -4.47 -14.03 -4.98
CA ASN A 107 -3.65 -15.22 -4.78
C ASN A 107 -2.24 -14.88 -4.25
N PRO A 108 -1.55 -15.87 -3.62
CA PRO A 108 -0.23 -15.67 -3.02
C PRO A 108 0.87 -15.31 -4.01
N GLU A 109 0.82 -15.81 -5.24
CA GLU A 109 1.84 -15.55 -6.26
C GLU A 109 1.83 -14.07 -6.67
N LEU A 110 0.64 -13.52 -6.91
CA LEU A 110 0.47 -12.12 -7.26
C LEU A 110 0.87 -11.19 -6.11
N HIS A 111 0.49 -11.55 -4.87
CA HIS A 111 0.89 -10.84 -3.65
C HIS A 111 2.42 -10.77 -3.52
N ALA A 112 3.10 -11.91 -3.60
CA ALA A 112 4.57 -11.99 -3.53
C ALA A 112 5.25 -11.18 -4.66
N LYS A 113 4.65 -11.15 -5.85
CA LYS A 113 5.15 -10.34 -6.97
C LYS A 113 5.13 -8.84 -6.64
N PHE A 114 4.07 -8.32 -6.02
CA PHE A 114 4.01 -6.93 -5.60
C PHE A 114 5.04 -6.59 -4.53
N LEU A 115 5.20 -7.44 -3.51
CA LEU A 115 6.23 -7.29 -2.48
C LEU A 115 7.63 -7.22 -3.10
N ASN A 116 7.97 -8.17 -3.96
CA ASN A 116 9.28 -8.23 -4.60
C ASN A 116 9.57 -7.01 -5.49
N ILE A 117 8.58 -6.55 -6.27
CA ILE A 117 8.72 -5.35 -7.11
C ILE A 117 8.97 -4.13 -6.24
N LEU A 118 8.20 -3.97 -5.15
CA LEU A 118 8.32 -2.84 -4.24
C LEU A 118 9.69 -2.82 -3.54
N ASP A 119 10.13 -3.95 -3.00
CA ASP A 119 11.43 -4.10 -2.36
C ASP A 119 12.58 -3.76 -3.30
N ALA A 120 12.54 -4.27 -4.52
CA ALA A 120 13.55 -3.98 -5.52
C ALA A 120 13.61 -2.49 -5.86
N ARG A 121 12.45 -1.83 -5.98
CA ARG A 121 12.37 -0.39 -6.28
C ARG A 121 12.90 0.47 -5.13
N ILE A 122 12.50 0.19 -3.89
CA ILE A 122 13.01 0.92 -2.73
C ILE A 122 14.53 0.77 -2.61
N LYS A 123 15.06 -0.45 -2.76
CA LYS A 123 16.51 -0.68 -2.76
C LYS A 123 17.24 0.12 -3.85
N GLN A 124 16.67 0.22 -5.05
CA GLN A 124 17.24 1.03 -6.14
C GLN A 124 17.28 2.53 -5.78
N TYR A 125 16.20 3.07 -5.19
CA TYR A 125 16.16 4.46 -4.76
C TYR A 125 17.15 4.76 -3.64
N VAL A 126 17.21 3.93 -2.62
CA VAL A 126 18.16 4.08 -1.52
C VAL A 126 19.61 4.05 -2.05
N ALA A 127 19.95 3.11 -2.92
CA ALA A 127 21.26 3.04 -3.53
C ALA A 127 21.61 4.26 -4.41
N ALA A 128 20.62 4.82 -5.11
CA ALA A 128 20.81 6.04 -5.90
C ALA A 128 21.05 7.27 -5.00
N MET A 129 20.32 7.40 -3.88
CA MET A 129 20.49 8.48 -2.91
C MET A 129 21.89 8.43 -2.26
N HIS A 130 22.40 7.26 -1.90
CA HIS A 130 23.75 7.10 -1.35
C HIS A 130 24.82 7.54 -2.34
N ARG A 131 24.66 7.21 -3.63
CA ARG A 131 25.60 7.66 -4.68
C ARG A 131 25.59 9.17 -4.92
N ALA A 132 24.44 9.81 -4.73
CA ALA A 132 24.31 11.25 -4.94
C ALA A 132 24.85 12.09 -3.77
N LYS A 133 25.00 11.50 -2.58
CA LYS A 133 25.53 12.15 -1.38
C LYS A 133 27.05 11.92 -1.18
N GLY A 134 27.66 11.04 -1.95
CA GLY A 134 29.11 10.77 -1.93
C GLY A 134 29.82 11.38 -3.10
#